data_10fa55bc1f770317961dd2b4126bc3ae
#
_entry.id   10fa55bc1f770317961dd2b4126bc3ae
#
_cell.length_a   1.000
_cell.length_b   1.000
_cell.length_c   1.000
_cell.angle_alpha   90.00
_cell.angle_beta   90.00
_cell.angle_gamma   90.00
#
_symmetry.space_group_name_H-M   'P 1'
#
loop_
_entity.id
_entity.type
_entity.pdbx_description
1 polymer ?
#
loop_
_entity_poly.entity_id
_entity_poly.type
_entity_poly.pdbx_seq_one_letter_code
_entity_poly.pdbx_strand_id
1 'polypeptide(L)'
;DILGDVLEFRRIFARDVAQLAAERAVAEDIVRLEEVAKKADADVTPDEMLKLDFEFYVELTRTARNRVFQLLINTIRVAVQAHAAFFAQVTPAAAIQRKCHRDVIAGLKAKDAERTGKAVNEYMLQAQQMLTTLLAALSSSSDKAAANK
;
A
#
# COMPACT_ATOMS: atom_id res chain seq x y z
N ASP A 1 14.21 7.76 12.17
CA ASP A 1 13.73 8.41 10.94
C ASP A 1 12.22 8.19 10.80
N ILE A 2 11.45 9.24 11.06
CA ILE A 2 9.98 9.19 11.11
C ILE A 2 9.35 8.63 9.82
N LEU A 3 9.95 8.86 8.67
CA LEU A 3 9.43 8.35 7.39
C LEU A 3 9.63 6.84 7.27
N GLY A 4 10.77 6.33 7.72
CA GLY A 4 11.03 4.89 7.82
C GLY A 4 10.04 4.23 8.78
N ASP A 5 9.83 4.83 9.95
CA ASP A 5 8.88 4.34 10.96
C ASP A 5 7.44 4.30 10.43
N VAL A 6 7.02 5.31 9.65
CA VAL A 6 5.70 5.34 9.01
C VAL A 6 5.54 4.21 7.99
N LEU A 7 6.55 3.95 7.17
CA LEU A 7 6.49 2.85 6.18
C LEU A 7 6.54 1.48 6.84
N GLU A 8 7.32 1.32 7.91
CA GLU A 8 7.32 0.09 8.70
C GLU A 8 5.96 -0.17 9.34
N PHE A 9 5.37 0.85 9.98
CA PHE A 9 4.02 0.78 10.52
C PHE A 9 2.99 0.39 9.44
N ARG A 10 3.03 1.05 8.28
CA ARG A 10 2.12 0.72 7.17
C ARG A 10 2.24 -0.73 6.74
N ARG A 11 3.44 -1.27 6.66
CA ARG A 11 3.69 -2.66 6.27
C ARG A 11 3.09 -3.64 7.26
N ILE A 12 3.34 -3.46 8.55
CA ILE A 12 2.81 -4.32 9.63
C ILE A 12 1.29 -4.23 9.66
N PHE A 13 0.76 -3.01 9.69
CA PHE A 13 -0.68 -2.74 9.74
C PHE A 13 -1.42 -3.34 8.53
N ALA A 14 -0.93 -3.11 7.33
CA ALA A 14 -1.59 -3.60 6.10
C ALA A 14 -1.56 -5.14 6.02
N ARG A 15 -0.48 -5.78 6.45
CA ARG A 15 -0.38 -7.23 6.51
C ARG A 15 -1.42 -7.81 7.47
N ASP A 16 -1.52 -7.28 8.68
CA ASP A 16 -2.44 -7.80 9.69
C ASP A 16 -3.90 -7.55 9.30
N VAL A 17 -4.19 -6.39 8.71
CA VAL A 17 -5.51 -6.10 8.11
C VAL A 17 -5.85 -7.11 7.01
N ALA A 18 -4.92 -7.43 6.12
CA ALA A 18 -5.12 -8.38 5.03
C ALA A 18 -5.43 -9.78 5.55
N GLN A 19 -4.75 -10.24 6.59
CA GLN A 19 -5.01 -11.53 7.24
C GLN A 19 -6.41 -11.59 7.83
N LEU A 20 -6.82 -10.58 8.59
CA LEU A 20 -8.17 -10.48 9.13
C LEU A 20 -9.23 -10.38 8.03
N ALA A 21 -8.96 -9.65 6.96
CA ALA A 21 -9.86 -9.57 5.82
C ALA A 21 -10.08 -10.94 5.19
N ALA A 22 -9.03 -11.76 5.04
CA ALA A 22 -9.16 -13.11 4.50
C ALA A 22 -10.06 -14.02 5.35
N GLU A 23 -10.01 -13.86 6.67
CA GLU A 23 -10.86 -14.61 7.60
C GLU A 23 -12.33 -14.16 7.58
N ARG A 24 -12.59 -12.89 7.31
CA ARG A 24 -13.88 -12.22 7.51
C ARG A 24 -14.61 -11.84 6.22
N ALA A 25 -13.96 -11.95 5.07
CA ALA A 25 -14.52 -11.57 3.79
C ALA A 25 -15.79 -12.35 3.46
N VAL A 26 -16.79 -11.63 2.97
CA VAL A 26 -17.97 -12.19 2.31
C VAL A 26 -17.92 -11.86 0.81
N ALA A 27 -18.81 -12.46 0.02
CA ALA A 27 -18.80 -12.32 -1.43
C ALA A 27 -18.87 -10.86 -1.90
N GLU A 28 -19.68 -10.04 -1.23
CA GLU A 28 -19.84 -8.62 -1.57
C GLU A 28 -18.57 -7.79 -1.33
N ASP A 29 -17.74 -8.16 -0.35
CA ASP A 29 -16.46 -7.50 -0.11
C ASP A 29 -15.51 -7.75 -1.29
N ILE A 30 -15.47 -8.98 -1.76
CA ILE A 30 -14.63 -9.38 -2.89
C ILE A 30 -15.05 -8.65 -4.16
N VAL A 31 -16.35 -8.52 -4.42
CA VAL A 31 -16.87 -7.74 -5.56
C VAL A 31 -16.38 -6.30 -5.52
N ARG A 32 -16.46 -5.63 -4.37
CA ARG A 32 -15.97 -4.24 -4.24
C ARG A 32 -14.47 -4.11 -4.51
N LEU A 33 -13.68 -5.05 -3.99
CA LEU A 33 -12.22 -5.06 -4.26
C LEU A 33 -11.90 -5.34 -5.73
N GLU A 34 -12.65 -6.24 -6.37
CA GLU A 34 -12.51 -6.50 -7.82
C GLU A 34 -12.86 -5.27 -8.67
N GLU A 35 -13.87 -4.49 -8.26
CA GLU A 35 -14.22 -3.23 -8.94
C GLU A 35 -13.09 -2.21 -8.88
N VAL A 36 -12.44 -2.04 -7.73
CA VAL A 36 -11.28 -1.16 -7.59
C VAL A 36 -10.11 -1.67 -8.42
N ALA A 37 -9.80 -2.96 -8.34
CA ALA A 37 -8.73 -3.59 -9.12
C ALA A 37 -8.95 -3.44 -10.62
N LYS A 38 -10.19 -3.58 -11.10
CA LYS A 38 -10.56 -3.38 -12.50
C LYS A 38 -10.33 -1.94 -12.98
N LYS A 39 -10.63 -0.94 -12.15
CA LYS A 39 -10.29 0.45 -12.46
C LYS A 39 -8.78 0.66 -12.56
N ALA A 40 -8.01 0.02 -11.69
CA ALA A 40 -6.55 0.08 -11.70
C ALA A 40 -5.90 -0.67 -12.88
N ASP A 41 -6.59 -1.61 -13.51
CA ASP A 41 -6.14 -2.31 -14.72
C ASP A 41 -6.29 -1.47 -16.00
N ALA A 42 -7.06 -0.39 -15.95
CA ALA A 42 -7.18 0.54 -17.08
C ALA A 42 -5.90 1.38 -17.27
N ASP A 43 -5.84 2.11 -18.37
CA ASP A 43 -4.77 3.09 -18.61
C ASP A 43 -5.03 4.33 -17.74
N VAL A 44 -4.37 4.37 -16.61
CA VAL A 44 -4.52 5.43 -15.60
C VAL A 44 -3.19 6.15 -15.38
N THR A 45 -3.27 7.43 -15.00
CA THR A 45 -2.09 8.21 -14.64
C THR A 45 -1.46 7.70 -13.33
N PRO A 46 -0.18 8.01 -13.05
CA PRO A 46 0.45 7.66 -11.77
C PRO A 46 -0.32 8.18 -10.55
N ASP A 47 -0.87 9.39 -10.62
CA ASP A 47 -1.67 9.97 -9.54
C ASP A 47 -3.00 9.22 -9.32
N GLU A 48 -3.66 8.83 -10.40
CA GLU A 48 -4.87 8.02 -10.33
C GLU A 48 -4.56 6.64 -9.77
N MET A 49 -3.43 6.03 -10.17
CA MET A 49 -3.01 4.74 -9.65
C MET A 49 -2.73 4.79 -8.15
N LEU A 50 -2.09 5.85 -7.66
CA LEU A 50 -1.87 6.04 -6.22
C LEU A 50 -3.21 6.14 -5.45
N LYS A 51 -4.18 6.86 -6.01
CA LYS A 51 -5.53 6.96 -5.41
C LYS A 51 -6.25 5.62 -5.39
N LEU A 52 -6.21 4.87 -6.49
CA LEU A 52 -6.84 3.56 -6.61
C LEU A 52 -6.19 2.52 -5.71
N ASP A 53 -4.87 2.54 -5.59
CA ASP A 53 -4.15 1.70 -4.65
C ASP A 53 -4.59 1.97 -3.21
N PHE A 54 -4.72 3.24 -2.85
CA PHE A 54 -5.21 3.60 -1.52
C PHE A 54 -6.67 3.21 -1.31
N GLU A 55 -7.54 3.40 -2.31
CA GLU A 55 -8.94 2.95 -2.28
C GLU A 55 -9.04 1.44 -2.05
N PHE A 56 -8.16 0.66 -2.68
CA PHE A 56 -8.07 -0.78 -2.48
C PHE A 56 -7.79 -1.14 -1.00
N TYR A 57 -6.84 -0.46 -0.36
CA TYR A 57 -6.54 -0.68 1.06
C TYR A 57 -7.65 -0.21 1.99
N VAL A 58 -8.39 0.83 1.64
CA VAL A 58 -9.59 1.26 2.38
C VAL A 58 -10.67 0.16 2.34
N GLU A 59 -10.93 -0.41 1.16
CA GLU A 59 -11.90 -1.51 1.03
C GLU A 59 -11.43 -2.79 1.74
N LEU A 60 -10.13 -3.09 1.66
CA LEU A 60 -9.54 -4.22 2.39
C LEU A 60 -9.69 -4.03 3.92
N THR A 61 -9.48 -2.83 4.41
CA THR A 61 -9.65 -2.48 5.83
C THR A 61 -11.11 -2.59 6.26
N ARG A 62 -12.06 -2.20 5.41
CA ARG A 62 -13.50 -2.40 5.63
C ARG A 62 -13.82 -3.89 5.74
N THR A 63 -13.26 -4.70 4.85
CA THR A 63 -13.42 -6.17 4.83
C THR A 63 -12.93 -6.83 6.12
N ALA A 64 -11.88 -6.30 6.74
CA ALA A 64 -11.38 -6.76 8.04
C ALA A 64 -12.37 -6.55 9.21
N ARG A 65 -13.42 -5.75 9.04
CA ARG A 65 -14.49 -5.49 10.03
C ARG A 65 -13.98 -5.08 11.41
N ASN A 66 -12.94 -4.24 11.43
CA ASN A 66 -12.41 -3.65 12.64
C ASN A 66 -12.52 -2.11 12.55
N ARG A 67 -13.37 -1.53 13.39
CA ARG A 67 -13.65 -0.07 13.37
C ARG A 67 -12.42 0.77 13.71
N VAL A 68 -11.55 0.27 14.57
CA VAL A 68 -10.29 0.98 14.92
C VAL A 68 -9.37 1.04 13.70
N PHE A 69 -9.28 -0.04 12.93
CA PHE A 69 -8.51 -0.05 11.68
C PHE A 69 -9.07 0.92 10.65
N GLN A 70 -10.41 1.06 10.58
CA GLN A 70 -11.04 2.03 9.69
C GLN A 70 -10.75 3.49 10.08
N LEU A 71 -10.67 3.78 11.37
CA LEU A 71 -10.23 5.09 11.85
C LEU A 71 -8.77 5.36 11.52
N LEU A 72 -7.89 4.38 11.74
CA LEU A 72 -6.47 4.50 11.45
C LEU A 72 -6.21 4.68 9.94
N ILE A 73 -6.86 3.94 9.07
CA ILE A 73 -6.67 4.09 7.62
C ILE A 73 -7.15 5.46 7.13
N ASN A 74 -8.20 6.01 7.71
CA ASN A 74 -8.67 7.37 7.39
C ASN A 74 -7.64 8.43 7.79
N THR A 75 -6.99 8.28 8.93
CA THR A 75 -5.90 9.17 9.37
C THR A 75 -4.70 9.07 8.43
N ILE A 76 -4.31 7.86 8.04
CA ILE A 76 -3.24 7.63 7.07
C ILE A 76 -3.59 8.27 5.72
N ARG A 77 -4.85 8.17 5.27
CA ARG A 77 -5.30 8.77 4.01
C ARG A 77 -5.07 10.29 3.98
N VAL A 78 -5.39 10.98 5.06
CA VAL A 78 -5.15 12.43 5.16
C VAL A 78 -3.66 12.75 5.01
N ALA A 79 -2.79 12.00 5.68
CA ALA A 79 -1.33 12.17 5.59
C ALA A 79 -0.80 11.86 4.19
N VAL A 80 -1.28 10.79 3.55
CA VAL A 80 -0.87 10.43 2.17
C VAL A 80 -1.31 11.48 1.17
N GLN A 81 -2.53 12.01 1.28
CA GLN A 81 -3.02 13.07 0.41
C GLN A 81 -2.24 14.38 0.58
N ALA A 82 -1.91 14.75 1.82
CA ALA A 82 -1.11 15.94 2.11
C ALA A 82 0.33 15.86 1.56
N HIS A 83 0.87 14.65 1.38
CA HIS A 83 2.24 14.39 0.93
C HIS A 83 2.29 13.50 -0.33
N ALA A 84 1.32 13.64 -1.22
CA ALA A 84 1.14 12.76 -2.39
C ALA A 84 2.39 12.68 -3.28
N ALA A 85 3.07 13.80 -3.52
CA ALA A 85 4.30 13.83 -4.32
C ALA A 85 5.43 12.98 -3.72
N PHE A 86 5.56 12.95 -2.40
CA PHE A 86 6.51 12.09 -1.70
C PHE A 86 6.11 10.61 -1.82
N PHE A 87 4.86 10.29 -1.53
CA PHE A 87 4.40 8.91 -1.58
C PHE A 87 4.46 8.32 -2.99
N ALA A 88 4.25 9.14 -4.03
CA ALA A 88 4.43 8.70 -5.42
C ALA A 88 5.86 8.20 -5.71
N GLN A 89 6.88 8.78 -5.08
CA GLN A 89 8.28 8.37 -5.26
C GLN A 89 8.62 7.04 -4.58
N VAL A 90 7.87 6.64 -3.55
CA VAL A 90 8.09 5.40 -2.80
C VAL A 90 6.98 4.37 -3.06
N THR A 91 6.18 4.58 -4.08
CA THR A 91 5.13 3.66 -4.50
C THR A 91 5.67 2.76 -5.62
N PRO A 92 5.59 1.44 -5.47
CA PRO A 92 6.02 0.50 -6.50
C PRO A 92 5.30 0.72 -7.84
N ALA A 93 5.92 0.28 -8.93
CA ALA A 93 5.37 0.42 -10.27
C ALA A 93 3.95 -0.17 -10.40
N ALA A 94 3.14 0.38 -11.29
CA ALA A 94 1.74 -0.01 -11.48
C ALA A 94 1.55 -1.52 -11.70
N ALA A 95 2.45 -2.17 -12.43
CA ALA A 95 2.41 -3.62 -12.64
C ALA A 95 2.52 -4.41 -11.32
N ILE A 96 3.33 -3.93 -10.38
CA ILE A 96 3.52 -4.53 -9.05
C ILE A 96 2.28 -4.30 -8.18
N GLN A 97 1.69 -3.10 -8.25
CA GLN A 97 0.43 -2.79 -7.56
C GLN A 97 -0.70 -3.71 -8.04
N ARG A 98 -0.87 -3.83 -9.36
CA ARG A 98 -1.88 -4.71 -9.98
C ARG A 98 -1.69 -6.17 -9.58
N LYS A 99 -0.44 -6.63 -9.54
CA LYS A 99 -0.13 -7.99 -9.07
C LYS A 99 -0.54 -8.18 -7.62
N CYS A 100 -0.24 -7.22 -6.75
CA CYS A 100 -0.65 -7.28 -5.34
C CYS A 100 -2.18 -7.35 -5.21
N HIS A 101 -2.92 -6.52 -5.93
CA HIS A 101 -4.38 -6.55 -5.92
C HIS A 101 -4.93 -7.93 -6.32
N ARG A 102 -4.41 -8.53 -7.40
CA ARG A 102 -4.82 -9.87 -7.84
C ARG A 102 -4.50 -10.94 -6.81
N ASP A 103 -3.31 -10.91 -6.24
CA ASP A 103 -2.86 -11.91 -5.26
C ASP A 103 -3.68 -11.81 -3.96
N VAL A 104 -4.00 -10.60 -3.51
CA VAL A 104 -4.88 -10.35 -2.36
C VAL A 104 -6.28 -10.90 -2.63
N ILE A 105 -6.90 -10.56 -3.75
CA ILE A 105 -8.24 -11.04 -4.12
C ILE A 105 -8.26 -12.58 -4.18
N ALA A 106 -7.23 -13.19 -4.77
CA ALA A 106 -7.13 -14.64 -4.82
C ALA A 106 -7.01 -15.27 -3.41
N GLY A 107 -6.25 -14.65 -2.51
CA GLY A 107 -6.13 -15.07 -1.12
C GLY A 107 -7.46 -14.96 -0.35
N LEU A 108 -8.20 -13.87 -0.56
CA LEU A 108 -9.53 -13.67 0.03
C LEU A 108 -10.53 -14.73 -0.44
N LYS A 109 -10.56 -15.02 -1.74
CA LYS A 109 -11.41 -16.08 -2.31
C LYS A 109 -11.10 -17.46 -1.75
N ALA A 110 -9.82 -17.73 -1.53
CA ALA A 110 -9.34 -18.98 -0.94
C ALA A 110 -9.47 -19.01 0.60
N LYS A 111 -9.85 -17.92 1.26
CA LYS A 111 -9.81 -17.73 2.72
C LYS A 111 -8.44 -18.08 3.32
N ASP A 112 -7.39 -17.75 2.59
CA ASP A 112 -5.99 -17.99 2.95
C ASP A 112 -5.37 -16.74 3.53
N ALA A 113 -5.39 -16.59 4.85
CA ALA A 113 -4.88 -15.45 5.57
C ALA A 113 -3.37 -15.27 5.37
N GLU A 114 -2.60 -16.36 5.38
CA GLU A 114 -1.14 -16.31 5.22
C GLU A 114 -0.77 -15.80 3.82
N ARG A 115 -1.36 -16.35 2.78
CA ARG A 115 -1.17 -15.92 1.40
C ARG A 115 -1.54 -14.46 1.20
N THR A 116 -2.66 -14.03 1.74
CA THR A 116 -3.16 -12.65 1.63
C THR A 116 -2.21 -11.67 2.34
N GLY A 117 -1.82 -11.98 3.56
CA GLY A 117 -0.88 -11.18 4.33
C GLY A 117 0.51 -11.11 3.68
N LYS A 118 1.00 -12.21 3.11
CA LYS A 118 2.27 -12.27 2.38
C LYS A 118 2.26 -11.37 1.15
N ALA A 119 1.21 -11.38 0.35
CA ALA A 119 1.08 -10.54 -0.84
C ALA A 119 1.20 -9.05 -0.49
N VAL A 120 0.49 -8.60 0.54
CA VAL A 120 0.55 -7.22 1.02
C VAL A 120 1.91 -6.87 1.62
N ASN A 121 2.47 -7.77 2.43
CA ASN A 121 3.78 -7.55 3.04
C ASN A 121 4.89 -7.39 1.99
N GLU A 122 4.91 -8.21 0.96
CA GLU A 122 5.88 -8.12 -0.13
C GLU A 122 5.78 -6.78 -0.87
N TYR A 123 4.57 -6.32 -1.16
CA TYR A 123 4.32 -5.03 -1.79
C TYR A 123 4.80 -3.86 -0.91
N MET A 124 4.43 -3.85 0.36
CA MET A 124 4.82 -2.80 1.30
C MET A 124 6.32 -2.79 1.60
N LEU A 125 6.96 -3.95 1.57
CA LEU A 125 8.41 -4.06 1.72
C LEU A 125 9.16 -3.41 0.55
N GLN A 126 8.66 -3.54 -0.67
CA GLN A 126 9.22 -2.85 -1.83
C GLN A 126 9.13 -1.33 -1.67
N ALA A 127 8.01 -0.78 -1.20
CA ALA A 127 7.87 0.63 -0.91
C ALA A 127 8.89 1.11 0.15
N GLN A 128 9.12 0.33 1.19
CA GLN A 128 10.12 0.61 2.22
C GLN A 128 11.54 0.61 1.66
N GLN A 129 11.87 -0.33 0.78
CA GLN A 129 13.16 -0.40 0.10
C GLN A 129 13.39 0.80 -0.84
N MET A 130 12.35 1.25 -1.54
CA MET A 130 12.41 2.44 -2.38
C MET A 130 12.73 3.70 -1.55
N LEU A 131 12.14 3.84 -0.36
CA LEU A 131 12.49 4.94 0.55
C LEU A 131 13.96 4.88 0.96
N THR A 132 14.48 3.71 1.34
CA THR A 132 15.88 3.54 1.73
C THR A 132 16.81 3.97 0.60
N THR A 133 16.51 3.59 -0.63
CA THR A 133 17.27 3.98 -1.81
C THR A 133 17.20 5.49 -2.07
N LEU A 134 16.02 6.08 -1.95
CA LEU A 134 15.81 7.52 -2.12
C LEU A 134 16.61 8.34 -1.10
N LEU A 135 16.56 7.97 0.17
CA LEU A 135 17.29 8.65 1.24
C LEU A 135 18.82 8.54 1.07
N ALA A 136 19.32 7.38 0.64
CA ALA A 136 20.75 7.19 0.33
C ALA A 136 21.20 8.11 -0.83
N ALA A 137 20.40 8.25 -1.89
CA ALA A 137 20.68 9.13 -3.01
C ALA A 137 20.71 10.62 -2.60
N LEU A 138 19.80 11.04 -1.74
CA LEU A 138 19.76 12.43 -1.22
C LEU A 138 20.98 12.74 -0.34
N SER A 139 21.41 11.82 0.52
CA SER A 139 22.60 11.98 1.36
C SER A 139 23.87 12.14 0.52
N SER A 140 24.05 11.30 -0.49
CA SER A 140 25.24 11.36 -1.38
C SER A 140 25.27 12.65 -2.22
N SER A 141 24.12 13.21 -2.56
CA SER A 141 24.03 14.48 -3.28
C SER A 141 24.40 15.66 -2.39
N SER A 142 24.00 15.64 -1.12
CA SER A 142 24.36 16.67 -0.12
C SER A 142 25.86 16.68 0.15
N ASP A 143 26.49 15.52 0.28
CA ASP A 143 27.93 15.41 0.53
C ASP A 143 28.76 15.93 -0.66
N LYS A 144 28.33 15.66 -1.90
CA LYS A 144 28.98 16.20 -3.10
C LYS A 144 28.84 17.71 -3.21
N ALA A 145 27.70 18.27 -2.83
CA ALA A 145 27.46 19.72 -2.84
C ALA A 145 28.31 20.45 -1.76
N ALA A 146 28.54 19.82 -0.61
CA ALA A 146 29.39 20.34 0.46
C ALA A 146 30.89 20.26 0.13
N ALA A 147 31.32 19.25 -0.62
CA ALA A 147 32.73 19.08 -1.03
C ALA A 147 33.18 20.04 -2.16
N ASN A 148 32.22 20.67 -2.87
CA ASN A 148 32.49 21.61 -3.96
C ASN A 148 32.46 23.08 -3.53
N LYS A 149 32.40 23.40 -2.23
CA LYS A 149 32.52 24.74 -1.65
C LYS A 149 33.84 24.92 -0.91
#